data_58c0036ab47798c6aafaa41f8d3b762f
#
_entry.id   58c0036ab47798c6aafaa41f8d3b762f
#
_cell.length_a   1.000
_cell.length_b   1.000
_cell.length_c   1.000
_cell.angle_alpha   90.00
_cell.angle_beta   90.00
_cell.angle_gamma   90.00
#
_symmetry.space_group_name_H-M   'P 1'
#
loop_
_entity.id
_entity.type
_entity.pdbx_description
1 polymer ?
#
loop_
_entity_poly.entity_id
_entity_poly.type
_entity_poly.pdbx_seq_one_letter_code
_entity_poly.pdbx_strand_id
1 'polypeptide(L)'
;MLAPFLHEKFIEAGLDEAGRGCYAGPVFAAAVILPKDFYHPLLNDSKQLNEKQRDLLRPVIEKESIAFAVAAVDNDTIDEINILQASFTAMHQSVGKLKIKPEFLLIDGNRFKPYKKIPHQCIVKGDGKYASIAAASILAKTLRDEYMQKLHAEFPHYGWDRNKGYGTVFHRNAINEFGLCLYHRKSYNIQPITT
;
A
#
# COMPACT_ATOMS: atom_id res chain seq x y z
N MET A 1 -10.93 14.59 12.57
CA MET A 1 -11.86 13.62 11.96
C MET A 1 -11.60 13.61 10.46
N LEU A 2 -11.53 12.44 9.84
CA LEU A 2 -11.33 12.32 8.39
C LEU A 2 -12.62 12.71 7.66
N ALA A 3 -12.47 13.39 6.50
CA ALA A 3 -13.60 13.67 5.63
C ALA A 3 -14.12 12.36 5.00
N PRO A 4 -15.44 12.13 4.97
CA PRO A 4 -15.99 10.91 4.40
C PRO A 4 -15.89 10.86 2.87
N PHE A 5 -15.94 12.00 2.20
CA PHE A 5 -15.84 12.14 0.74
C PHE A 5 -15.33 13.54 0.36
N LEU A 6 -14.92 13.71 -0.89
CA LEU A 6 -14.61 15.00 -1.50
C LEU A 6 -15.85 15.55 -2.25
N HIS A 7 -16.53 14.68 -2.99
CA HIS A 7 -17.72 15.02 -3.77
C HIS A 7 -18.90 14.14 -3.38
N GLU A 8 -19.95 14.72 -2.84
CA GLU A 8 -21.11 13.99 -2.37
C GLU A 8 -21.83 13.20 -3.49
N LYS A 9 -21.78 13.70 -4.72
CA LYS A 9 -22.55 13.15 -5.85
C LYS A 9 -21.92 11.89 -6.46
N PHE A 10 -20.60 11.66 -6.29
CA PHE A 10 -19.90 10.56 -6.93
C PHE A 10 -19.73 9.33 -6.03
N ILE A 11 -19.65 8.17 -6.66
CA ILE A 11 -19.11 6.97 -6.03
C ILE A 11 -17.59 7.10 -6.07
N GLU A 12 -17.00 7.48 -4.92
CA GLU A 12 -15.55 7.74 -4.81
C GLU A 12 -14.81 6.50 -4.31
N ALA A 13 -13.67 6.20 -4.93
CA ALA A 13 -12.70 5.23 -4.39
C ALA A 13 -11.45 5.96 -3.90
N GLY A 14 -11.06 5.70 -2.65
CA GLY A 14 -9.76 6.11 -2.12
C GLY A 14 -8.69 5.07 -2.47
N LEU A 15 -7.50 5.54 -2.85
CA LEU A 15 -6.36 4.72 -3.24
C LEU A 15 -5.11 5.10 -2.45
N ASP A 16 -4.37 4.09 -2.01
CA ASP A 16 -3.04 4.24 -1.43
C ASP A 16 -2.18 3.01 -1.71
N GLU A 17 -0.85 3.14 -1.54
CA GLU A 17 0.11 2.07 -1.72
C GLU A 17 1.01 1.84 -0.50
N ALA A 18 1.54 0.63 -0.38
CA ALA A 18 2.51 0.24 0.64
C ALA A 18 3.72 -0.47 0.03
N GLY A 19 4.92 -0.17 0.55
CA GLY A 19 6.13 -0.88 0.18
C GLY A 19 7.00 -0.20 -0.87
N ARG A 20 6.83 1.08 -1.19
CA ARG A 20 7.66 1.78 -2.18
C ARG A 20 9.14 1.82 -1.83
N GLY A 21 9.48 2.16 -0.60
CA GLY A 21 10.86 2.31 -0.13
C GLY A 21 11.53 1.02 0.38
N CYS A 22 10.94 -0.14 0.15
CA CYS A 22 11.48 -1.42 0.60
C CYS A 22 12.52 -1.96 -0.37
N TYR A 23 13.56 -2.61 0.16
CA TYR A 23 14.61 -3.29 -0.63
C TYR A 23 14.15 -4.65 -1.15
N ALA A 24 13.12 -5.24 -0.53
CA ALA A 24 12.59 -6.54 -0.91
C ALA A 24 11.06 -6.57 -0.94
N GLY A 25 10.53 -7.46 -1.75
CA GLY A 25 9.11 -7.75 -1.89
C GLY A 25 8.36 -6.76 -2.80
N PRO A 26 7.09 -7.07 -3.06
CA PRO A 26 6.23 -6.33 -3.96
C PRO A 26 5.80 -4.97 -3.40
N VAL A 27 5.30 -4.09 -4.27
CA VAL A 27 4.46 -2.95 -3.91
C VAL A 27 2.99 -3.41 -3.93
N PHE A 28 2.25 -3.05 -2.89
CA PHE A 28 0.81 -3.30 -2.79
C PHE A 28 0.07 -1.99 -2.95
N ALA A 29 -1.08 -2.01 -3.62
CA ALA A 29 -2.01 -0.89 -3.63
C ALA A 29 -3.43 -1.39 -3.36
N ALA A 30 -4.21 -0.57 -2.68
CA ALA A 30 -5.62 -0.83 -2.42
C ALA A 30 -6.49 0.27 -3.00
N ALA A 31 -7.71 -0.10 -3.38
CA ALA A 31 -8.80 0.80 -3.73
C ALA A 31 -10.00 0.47 -2.85
N VAL A 32 -10.59 1.48 -2.19
CA VAL A 32 -11.68 1.30 -1.24
C VAL A 32 -12.81 2.30 -1.50
N ILE A 33 -14.03 1.80 -1.62
CA ILE A 33 -15.27 2.58 -1.67
C ILE A 33 -15.99 2.39 -0.34
N LEU A 34 -16.14 3.44 0.44
CA LEU A 34 -16.83 3.42 1.72
C LEU A 34 -18.25 3.99 1.58
N PRO A 35 -19.20 3.57 2.46
CA PRO A 35 -20.44 4.32 2.67
C PRO A 35 -20.15 5.76 3.06
N LYS A 36 -20.99 6.71 2.66
CA LYS A 36 -20.77 8.15 2.94
C LYS A 36 -20.93 8.52 4.41
N ASP A 37 -21.62 7.70 5.15
CA ASP A 37 -21.82 7.80 6.60
C ASP A 37 -20.82 6.95 7.40
N PHE A 38 -19.87 6.30 6.72
CA PHE A 38 -18.86 5.49 7.40
C PHE A 38 -18.03 6.32 8.36
N TYR A 39 -18.01 5.88 9.60
CA TYR A 39 -17.19 6.46 10.67
C TYR A 39 -16.59 5.37 11.55
N HIS A 40 -15.32 5.49 11.85
CA HIS A 40 -14.67 4.67 12.87
C HIS A 40 -13.67 5.52 13.66
N PRO A 41 -13.74 5.54 15.01
CA PRO A 41 -12.95 6.46 15.85
C PRO A 41 -11.43 6.25 15.76
N LEU A 42 -11.00 5.02 15.45
CA LEU A 42 -9.58 4.70 15.29
C LEU A 42 -9.07 4.92 13.85
N LEU A 43 -9.95 5.15 12.86
CA LEU A 43 -9.49 5.32 11.48
C LEU A 43 -8.70 6.61 11.34
N ASN A 44 -7.44 6.48 10.94
CA ASN A 44 -6.50 7.58 10.73
C ASN A 44 -5.39 7.12 9.78
N ASP A 45 -4.45 8.01 9.44
CA ASP A 45 -3.20 7.70 8.74
C ASP A 45 -2.56 6.41 9.33
N SER A 46 -2.35 5.41 8.48
CA SER A 46 -1.85 4.08 8.88
C SER A 46 -0.49 4.14 9.57
N LYS A 47 0.30 5.19 9.33
CA LYS A 47 1.61 5.41 9.95
C LYS A 47 1.50 5.91 11.40
N GLN A 48 0.36 6.49 11.77
CA GLN A 48 0.06 6.91 13.14
C GLN A 48 -0.55 5.78 13.98
N LEU A 49 -0.97 4.70 13.33
CA LEU A 49 -1.53 3.52 13.97
C LEU A 49 -0.42 2.49 14.22
N ASN A 50 -0.46 1.85 15.40
CA ASN A 50 0.37 0.67 15.63
C ASN A 50 -0.19 -0.57 14.87
N GLU A 51 0.60 -1.65 14.80
CA GLU A 51 0.23 -2.88 14.08
C GLU A 51 -1.10 -3.45 14.57
N LYS A 52 -1.29 -3.56 15.91
CA LYS A 52 -2.54 -4.07 16.51
C LYS A 52 -3.78 -3.26 16.12
N GLN A 53 -3.65 -1.93 16.05
CA GLN A 53 -4.75 -1.06 15.64
C GLN A 53 -5.11 -1.25 14.17
N ARG A 54 -4.09 -1.42 13.29
CA ARG A 54 -4.33 -1.73 11.87
C ARG A 54 -4.99 -3.10 11.70
N ASP A 55 -4.56 -4.10 12.45
CA ASP A 55 -5.13 -5.45 12.41
C ASP A 55 -6.59 -5.48 12.90
N LEU A 56 -6.94 -4.65 13.89
CA LEU A 56 -8.33 -4.47 14.33
C LEU A 56 -9.19 -3.77 13.27
N LEU A 57 -8.64 -2.79 12.55
CA LEU A 57 -9.37 -2.01 11.55
C LEU A 57 -9.57 -2.76 10.24
N ARG A 58 -8.63 -3.61 9.84
CA ARG A 58 -8.71 -4.35 8.58
C ARG A 58 -10.04 -5.10 8.41
N PRO A 59 -10.48 -6.00 9.31
CA PRO A 59 -11.74 -6.71 9.16
C PRO A 59 -12.96 -5.78 9.17
N VAL A 60 -12.91 -4.66 9.89
CA VAL A 60 -13.96 -3.66 9.87
C VAL A 60 -14.07 -3.02 8.47
N ILE A 61 -12.93 -2.58 7.90
CA ILE A 61 -12.88 -2.00 6.56
C ILE A 61 -13.37 -3.01 5.51
N GLU A 62 -12.90 -4.27 5.57
CA GLU A 62 -13.31 -5.33 4.64
C GLU A 62 -14.82 -5.61 4.71
N LYS A 63 -15.41 -5.56 5.90
CA LYS A 63 -16.84 -5.82 6.12
C LYS A 63 -17.72 -4.63 5.72
N GLU A 64 -17.34 -3.42 6.12
CA GLU A 64 -18.18 -2.23 6.00
C GLU A 64 -18.01 -1.49 4.66
N SER A 65 -16.98 -1.82 3.87
CA SER A 65 -16.79 -1.22 2.55
C SER A 65 -17.88 -1.66 1.58
N ILE A 66 -18.37 -0.71 0.77
CA ILE A 66 -19.24 -1.01 -0.38
C ILE A 66 -18.49 -1.90 -1.38
N ALA A 67 -17.23 -1.61 -1.62
CA ALA A 67 -16.31 -2.43 -2.38
C ALA A 67 -14.87 -2.10 -2.00
N PHE A 68 -14.01 -3.10 -2.01
CA PHE A 68 -12.56 -2.93 -1.94
C PHE A 68 -11.84 -3.94 -2.82
N ALA A 69 -10.63 -3.61 -3.22
CA ALA A 69 -9.75 -4.53 -3.90
C ALA A 69 -8.30 -4.16 -3.64
N VAL A 70 -7.44 -5.18 -3.65
CA VAL A 70 -5.99 -5.02 -3.47
C VAL A 70 -5.27 -5.70 -4.61
N ALA A 71 -4.18 -5.09 -5.04
CA ALA A 71 -3.29 -5.63 -6.05
C ALA A 71 -1.83 -5.46 -5.62
N ALA A 72 -0.99 -6.34 -6.11
CA ALA A 72 0.44 -6.31 -5.90
C ALA A 72 1.18 -6.37 -7.22
N VAL A 73 2.31 -5.67 -7.30
CA VAL A 73 3.27 -5.74 -8.39
C VAL A 73 4.59 -6.20 -7.78
N ASP A 74 5.16 -7.27 -8.33
CA ASP A 74 6.35 -7.94 -7.80
C ASP A 74 7.64 -7.13 -8.00
N ASN A 75 8.72 -7.62 -7.39
CA ASN A 75 10.02 -6.97 -7.46
C ASN A 75 10.65 -7.02 -8.84
N ASP A 76 10.43 -8.07 -9.63
CA ASP A 76 10.98 -8.16 -10.98
C ASP A 76 10.34 -7.12 -11.89
N THR A 77 9.02 -6.97 -11.85
CA THR A 77 8.31 -5.89 -12.55
C THR A 77 8.74 -4.51 -12.04
N ILE A 78 8.98 -4.34 -10.72
CA ILE A 78 9.50 -3.07 -10.17
C ILE A 78 10.86 -2.75 -10.78
N ASP A 79 11.74 -3.73 -10.93
CA ASP A 79 13.06 -3.55 -11.54
C ASP A 79 12.98 -3.19 -13.03
N GLU A 80 11.98 -3.70 -13.75
CA GLU A 80 11.76 -3.40 -15.17
C GLU A 80 11.20 -1.99 -15.41
N ILE A 81 10.15 -1.60 -14.68
CA ILE A 81 9.38 -0.37 -14.98
C ILE A 81 9.59 0.76 -13.97
N ASN A 82 10.41 0.58 -12.97
CA ASN A 82 10.63 1.37 -11.76
C ASN A 82 9.45 1.44 -10.79
N ILE A 83 9.74 1.81 -9.54
CA ILE A 83 8.74 1.81 -8.45
C ILE A 83 7.59 2.79 -8.67
N LEU A 84 7.80 3.91 -9.34
CA LEU A 84 6.72 4.87 -9.60
C LEU A 84 5.68 4.26 -10.55
N GLN A 85 6.14 3.66 -11.66
CA GLN A 85 5.25 3.02 -12.63
C GLN A 85 4.60 1.76 -12.03
N ALA A 86 5.34 0.99 -11.23
CA ALA A 86 4.81 -0.18 -10.53
C ALA A 86 3.71 0.21 -9.53
N SER A 87 3.86 1.32 -8.78
CA SER A 87 2.80 1.85 -7.90
C SER A 87 1.54 2.22 -8.69
N PHE A 88 1.68 2.92 -9.82
CA PHE A 88 0.53 3.22 -10.67
C PHE A 88 -0.13 1.96 -11.24
N THR A 89 0.66 0.98 -11.64
CA THR A 89 0.17 -0.31 -12.13
C THR A 89 -0.62 -1.04 -11.05
N ALA A 90 -0.10 -1.12 -9.82
CA ALA A 90 -0.80 -1.72 -8.69
C ALA A 90 -2.11 -0.99 -8.37
N MET A 91 -2.11 0.35 -8.37
CA MET A 91 -3.32 1.16 -8.21
C MET A 91 -4.34 0.90 -9.32
N HIS A 92 -3.92 0.89 -10.59
CA HIS A 92 -4.79 0.59 -11.73
C HIS A 92 -5.40 -0.82 -11.62
N GLN A 93 -4.61 -1.81 -11.23
CA GLN A 93 -5.09 -3.18 -11.03
C GLN A 93 -6.09 -3.26 -9.87
N SER A 94 -5.87 -2.53 -8.77
CA SER A 94 -6.81 -2.51 -7.64
C SER A 94 -8.15 -1.90 -8.06
N VAL A 95 -8.15 -0.76 -8.78
CA VAL A 95 -9.37 -0.17 -9.35
C VAL A 95 -10.08 -1.13 -10.31
N GLY A 96 -9.30 -1.80 -11.18
CA GLY A 96 -9.84 -2.76 -12.15
C GLY A 96 -10.51 -3.99 -11.53
N LYS A 97 -10.11 -4.36 -10.30
CA LYS A 97 -10.65 -5.49 -9.52
C LYS A 97 -11.86 -5.12 -8.67
N LEU A 98 -12.20 -3.83 -8.53
CA LEU A 98 -13.39 -3.41 -7.78
C LEU A 98 -14.66 -3.99 -8.41
N LYS A 99 -15.52 -4.59 -7.58
CA LYS A 99 -16.83 -5.11 -8.02
C LYS A 99 -17.82 -3.99 -8.40
N ILE A 100 -17.61 -2.80 -7.85
CA ILE A 100 -18.39 -1.60 -8.16
C ILE A 100 -17.47 -0.59 -8.83
N LYS A 101 -17.88 -0.06 -9.98
CA LYS A 101 -17.09 0.91 -10.74
C LYS A 101 -17.14 2.28 -10.06
N PRO A 102 -16.01 2.86 -9.64
CA PRO A 102 -15.98 4.22 -9.12
C PRO A 102 -16.20 5.24 -10.23
N GLU A 103 -16.79 6.37 -9.86
CA GLU A 103 -17.00 7.53 -10.73
C GLU A 103 -15.91 8.60 -10.53
N PHE A 104 -15.21 8.55 -9.40
CA PHE A 104 -14.12 9.44 -9.05
C PHE A 104 -13.05 8.70 -8.23
N LEU A 105 -11.76 9.06 -8.39
CA LEU A 105 -10.66 8.47 -7.63
C LEU A 105 -9.97 9.53 -6.77
N LEU A 106 -9.81 9.23 -5.48
CA LEU A 106 -9.00 9.99 -4.53
C LEU A 106 -7.69 9.26 -4.32
N ILE A 107 -6.57 9.88 -4.70
CA ILE A 107 -5.26 9.24 -4.70
C ILE A 107 -4.39 9.82 -3.59
N ASP A 108 -3.81 8.99 -2.71
CA ASP A 108 -2.75 9.51 -1.83
C ASP A 108 -1.53 9.93 -2.66
N GLY A 109 -0.95 11.09 -2.29
CA GLY A 109 0.25 11.61 -2.94
C GLY A 109 -0.01 12.76 -3.90
N ASN A 110 0.97 13.02 -4.79
CA ASN A 110 0.98 14.18 -5.67
C ASN A 110 1.06 13.83 -7.17
N ARG A 111 1.09 12.55 -7.51
CA ARG A 111 1.20 12.05 -8.89
C ARG A 111 0.37 10.80 -9.08
N PHE A 112 -0.31 10.72 -10.22
CA PHE A 112 -1.04 9.55 -10.66
C PHE A 112 -1.11 9.53 -12.19
N LYS A 113 -1.05 8.36 -12.79
CA LYS A 113 -1.32 8.18 -14.21
C LYS A 113 -2.83 7.97 -14.39
N PRO A 114 -3.52 8.78 -15.22
CA PRO A 114 -4.97 8.63 -15.39
C PRO A 114 -5.40 7.18 -15.68
N TYR A 115 -6.47 6.74 -15.03
CA TYR A 115 -7.05 5.42 -15.24
C TYR A 115 -8.31 5.51 -16.10
N LYS A 116 -8.20 5.07 -17.36
CA LYS A 116 -9.31 5.17 -18.33
C LYS A 116 -9.84 6.62 -18.41
N LYS A 117 -11.17 6.79 -18.34
CA LYS A 117 -11.84 8.10 -18.35
C LYS A 117 -12.39 8.48 -16.97
N ILE A 118 -11.92 7.86 -15.89
CA ILE A 118 -12.38 8.18 -14.53
C ILE A 118 -11.59 9.41 -14.04
N PRO A 119 -12.28 10.50 -13.68
CA PRO A 119 -11.62 11.67 -13.11
C PRO A 119 -10.99 11.33 -11.76
N HIS A 120 -9.91 12.03 -11.42
CA HIS A 120 -9.19 11.78 -10.17
C HIS A 120 -8.62 13.06 -9.58
N GLN A 121 -8.34 13.03 -8.30
CA GLN A 121 -7.58 14.05 -7.58
C GLN A 121 -6.50 13.42 -6.72
N CYS A 122 -5.26 13.90 -6.90
CA CYS A 122 -4.15 13.56 -6.01
C CYS A 122 -4.22 14.45 -4.76
N ILE A 123 -4.06 13.85 -3.60
CA ILE A 123 -4.19 14.53 -2.30
C ILE A 123 -2.97 14.18 -1.46
N VAL A 124 -2.09 15.14 -1.27
CA VAL A 124 -0.89 14.97 -0.44
C VAL A 124 -1.31 14.73 1.01
N LYS A 125 -0.83 13.61 1.61
CA LYS A 125 -1.23 13.12 2.92
C LYS A 125 -2.73 12.89 2.99
N GLY A 126 -3.28 12.27 1.95
CA GLY A 126 -4.70 12.01 1.81
C GLY A 126 -5.21 11.00 2.84
N ASP A 127 -4.36 10.07 3.28
CA ASP A 127 -4.58 9.10 4.35
C ASP A 127 -4.91 9.76 5.70
N GLY A 128 -4.42 10.97 5.95
CA GLY A 128 -4.79 11.79 7.11
C GLY A 128 -5.96 12.75 6.87
N LYS A 129 -6.60 12.71 5.69
CA LYS A 129 -7.66 13.66 5.31
C LYS A 129 -8.99 13.01 4.93
N TYR A 130 -8.95 11.89 4.22
CA TYR A 130 -10.13 11.20 3.70
C TYR A 130 -10.22 9.75 4.17
N ALA A 131 -11.39 9.36 4.63
CA ALA A 131 -11.64 8.03 5.20
C ALA A 131 -11.35 6.89 4.20
N SER A 132 -11.73 7.06 2.93
CA SER A 132 -11.50 6.04 1.89
C SER A 132 -10.02 5.84 1.57
N ILE A 133 -9.20 6.91 1.59
CA ILE A 133 -7.74 6.81 1.41
C ILE A 133 -7.10 6.16 2.64
N ALA A 134 -7.50 6.55 3.86
CA ALA A 134 -7.01 5.94 5.10
C ALA A 134 -7.31 4.43 5.14
N ALA A 135 -8.52 4.03 4.74
CA ALA A 135 -8.90 2.63 4.62
C ALA A 135 -8.05 1.87 3.60
N ALA A 136 -7.79 2.48 2.43
CA ALA A 136 -6.90 1.91 1.41
C ALA A 136 -5.46 1.74 1.94
N SER A 137 -4.95 2.74 2.66
CA SER A 137 -3.63 2.70 3.32
C SER A 137 -3.51 1.50 4.26
N ILE A 138 -4.51 1.28 5.12
CA ILE A 138 -4.55 0.16 6.06
C ILE A 138 -4.58 -1.18 5.32
N LEU A 139 -5.42 -1.34 4.30
CA LEU A 139 -5.50 -2.59 3.54
C LEU A 139 -4.20 -2.89 2.79
N ALA A 140 -3.64 -1.90 2.09
CA ALA A 140 -2.37 -2.07 1.39
C ALA A 140 -1.24 -2.45 2.36
N LYS A 141 -1.16 -1.77 3.52
CA LYS A 141 -0.13 -2.00 4.53
C LYS A 141 -0.26 -3.37 5.20
N THR A 142 -1.44 -3.72 5.70
CA THR A 142 -1.63 -4.98 6.43
C THR A 142 -1.45 -6.21 5.54
N LEU A 143 -1.99 -6.18 4.32
CA LEU A 143 -1.83 -7.29 3.38
C LEU A 143 -0.38 -7.44 2.89
N ARG A 144 0.32 -6.33 2.70
CA ARG A 144 1.74 -6.40 2.39
C ARG A 144 2.57 -6.96 3.55
N ASP A 145 2.29 -6.52 4.77
CA ASP A 145 3.01 -7.01 5.96
C ASP A 145 2.78 -8.51 6.17
N GLU A 146 1.55 -9.01 5.95
CA GLU A 146 1.23 -10.44 5.95
C GLU A 146 2.03 -11.19 4.86
N TYR A 147 2.13 -10.64 3.66
CA TYR A 147 2.93 -11.23 2.58
C TYR A 147 4.43 -11.32 2.98
N MET A 148 4.99 -10.26 3.57
CA MET A 148 6.39 -10.25 4.02
C MET A 148 6.64 -11.23 5.18
N GLN A 149 5.66 -11.49 6.04
CA GLN A 149 5.76 -12.53 7.07
C GLN A 149 5.81 -13.94 6.45
N LYS A 150 5.04 -14.20 5.38
CA LYS A 150 5.11 -15.48 4.65
C LYS A 150 6.50 -15.66 4.02
N LEU A 151 7.06 -14.63 3.40
CA LEU A 151 8.41 -14.67 2.86
C LEU A 151 9.50 -14.84 3.93
N HIS A 152 9.28 -14.29 5.14
CA HIS A 152 10.20 -14.50 6.25
C HIS A 152 10.32 -15.96 6.65
N ALA A 153 9.25 -16.76 6.54
CA ALA A 153 9.32 -18.19 6.83
C ALA A 153 10.26 -18.95 5.89
N GLU A 154 10.42 -18.46 4.64
CA GLU A 154 11.33 -19.05 3.66
C GLU A 154 12.75 -18.47 3.78
N PHE A 155 12.88 -17.19 4.14
CA PHE A 155 14.15 -16.45 4.23
C PHE A 155 14.31 -15.75 5.59
N PRO A 156 14.42 -16.50 6.71
CA PRO A 156 14.37 -15.92 8.06
C PRO A 156 15.56 -15.01 8.39
N HIS A 157 16.70 -15.20 7.75
CA HIS A 157 17.91 -14.43 8.01
C HIS A 157 17.82 -12.94 7.63
N TYR A 158 16.89 -12.54 6.72
CA TYR A 158 16.67 -11.13 6.38
C TYR A 158 15.78 -10.36 7.38
N GLY A 159 15.12 -11.05 8.32
CA GLY A 159 14.31 -10.44 9.38
C GLY A 159 13.05 -9.70 8.87
N TRP A 160 12.44 -10.21 7.78
CA TRP A 160 11.27 -9.57 7.15
C TRP A 160 10.00 -9.63 7.99
N ASP A 161 9.95 -10.47 9.01
CA ASP A 161 8.91 -10.47 10.05
C ASP A 161 8.83 -9.13 10.78
N ARG A 162 9.98 -8.45 10.97
CA ARG A 162 10.10 -7.18 11.68
C ARG A 162 10.28 -6.00 10.73
N ASN A 163 11.27 -6.08 9.84
CA ASN A 163 11.60 -4.96 8.97
C ASN A 163 10.72 -4.85 7.71
N LYS A 164 9.86 -5.84 7.43
CA LYS A 164 8.92 -5.86 6.28
C LYS A 164 9.59 -5.53 4.93
N GLY A 165 10.88 -5.84 4.80
CA GLY A 165 11.69 -5.59 3.60
C GLY A 165 12.30 -4.19 3.52
N TYR A 166 12.12 -3.32 4.52
CA TYR A 166 12.80 -2.03 4.58
C TYR A 166 14.29 -2.20 4.85
N GLY A 167 15.11 -1.26 4.32
CA GLY A 167 16.56 -1.26 4.43
C GLY A 167 17.09 -0.87 5.83
N THR A 168 16.61 -1.55 6.88
CA THR A 168 17.16 -1.39 8.24
C THR A 168 18.60 -1.87 8.32
N VAL A 169 19.31 -1.47 9.38
CA VAL A 169 20.69 -1.95 9.63
C VAL A 169 20.74 -3.48 9.62
N PHE A 170 19.78 -4.14 10.30
CA PHE A 170 19.72 -5.60 10.32
C PHE A 170 19.59 -6.20 8.91
N HIS A 171 18.65 -5.67 8.08
CA HIS A 171 18.42 -6.17 6.73
C HIS A 171 19.64 -5.97 5.83
N ARG A 172 20.32 -4.81 5.93
CA ARG A 172 21.55 -4.54 5.16
C ARG A 172 22.70 -5.44 5.57
N ASN A 173 22.87 -5.71 6.88
CA ASN A 173 23.87 -6.67 7.36
C ASN A 173 23.60 -8.08 6.84
N ALA A 174 22.34 -8.52 6.86
CA ALA A 174 21.94 -9.81 6.29
C ALA A 174 22.23 -9.88 4.78
N ILE A 175 21.98 -8.79 4.03
CA ILE A 175 22.33 -8.72 2.60
C ILE A 175 23.86 -8.81 2.40
N ASN A 176 24.66 -8.16 3.24
CA ASN A 176 26.12 -8.25 3.15
C ASN A 176 26.63 -9.68 3.43
N GLU A 177 26.00 -10.41 4.34
CA GLU A 177 26.39 -11.77 4.73
C GLU A 177 25.89 -12.83 3.76
N PHE A 178 24.61 -12.77 3.36
CA PHE A 178 23.93 -13.82 2.59
C PHE A 178 23.71 -13.46 1.12
N GLY A 179 24.01 -12.21 0.71
CA GLY A 179 23.72 -11.71 -0.63
C GLY A 179 22.24 -11.31 -0.82
N LEU A 180 21.88 -11.03 -2.06
CA LEU A 180 20.51 -10.77 -2.47
C LEU A 180 19.82 -12.09 -2.83
N CYS A 181 18.57 -12.28 -2.41
CA CYS A 181 17.72 -13.37 -2.90
C CYS A 181 16.80 -12.90 -4.02
N LEU A 182 15.99 -13.82 -4.54
CA LEU A 182 15.06 -13.56 -5.67
C LEU A 182 13.97 -12.50 -5.39
N TYR A 183 13.70 -12.18 -4.12
CA TYR A 183 12.70 -11.18 -3.74
C TYR A 183 13.27 -9.77 -3.56
N HIS A 184 14.59 -9.58 -3.66
CA HIS A 184 15.19 -8.25 -3.58
C HIS A 184 15.03 -7.47 -4.88
N ARG A 185 14.90 -6.14 -4.75
CA ARG A 185 14.81 -5.21 -5.87
C ARG A 185 16.21 -4.82 -6.31
N LYS A 186 16.68 -5.43 -7.39
CA LYS A 186 18.05 -5.28 -7.91
C LYS A 186 18.34 -3.88 -8.46
N SER A 187 17.29 -3.16 -8.91
CA SER A 187 17.40 -1.77 -9.39
C SER A 187 17.58 -0.75 -8.26
N TYR A 188 17.40 -1.15 -7.00
CA TYR A 188 17.61 -0.27 -5.85
C TYR A 188 19.09 -0.18 -5.50
N ASN A 189 19.56 1.05 -5.23
CA ASN A 189 20.92 1.26 -4.73
C ASN A 189 20.99 0.83 -3.25
N ILE A 190 21.27 -0.45 -3.02
CA ILE A 190 21.43 -1.02 -1.68
C ILE A 190 22.87 -0.81 -1.26
N GLN A 191 23.12 0.28 -0.51
CA GLN A 191 24.45 0.58 0.01
C GLN A 191 24.85 -0.42 1.09
N PRO A 192 26.00 -1.10 0.97
CA PRO A 192 26.56 -1.88 2.07
C PRO A 192 26.85 -0.96 3.27
N ILE A 193 26.74 -1.51 4.49
CA ILE A 193 27.21 -0.78 5.67
C ILE A 193 28.73 -0.94 5.68
N THR A 194 29.46 0.13 5.36
CA THR A 194 30.90 0.21 5.67
C THR A 194 31.04 0.27 7.19
N THR A 195 31.64 -0.76 7.77
CA THR A 195 32.10 -0.80 9.18
C THR A 195 33.23 0.19 9.39
#